data_d8cddc521d4ddda1cf66dfc882f9b1b0
#
_entry.id   d8cddc521d4ddda1cf66dfc882f9b1b0
#
_cell.length_a   1.000
_cell.length_b   1.000
_cell.length_c   1.000
_cell.angle_alpha   90.00
_cell.angle_beta   90.00
_cell.angle_gamma   90.00
#
_symmetry.space_group_name_H-M   'P 1'
#
loop_
_entity.id
_entity.type
_entity.pdbx_description
1 polymer ?
#
loop_
_entity_poly.entity_id
_entity_poly.type
_entity_poly.pdbx_seq_one_letter_code
_entity_poly.pdbx_strand_id
1 'polypeptide(L)'
;KQFDRLNIASVAELEISRSDLEKAYQELSTEQKDALDIAAKRVRAYHERQKMETGCHSWEYEEADGTKLGQKVTPLDRVGIYVPGGKAAYPSSVLMNAIPAKVAGVAEVQDWRAHLPHSIQR
;
A
#
# COMPACT_ATOMS: atom_id res chain seq x y z
N LYS A 1 -25.17 -3.21 -7.80
CA LYS A 1 -25.91 -4.50 -7.63
C LYS A 1 -25.04 -5.66 -7.14
N GLN A 2 -23.72 -5.63 -7.26
CA GLN A 2 -22.83 -6.72 -6.80
C GLN A 2 -22.41 -6.53 -5.33
N PHE A 3 -22.42 -5.32 -4.82
CA PHE A 3 -22.08 -4.98 -3.43
C PHE A 3 -23.27 -5.09 -2.45
N ASP A 4 -24.50 -5.08 -2.95
CA ASP A 4 -25.73 -5.18 -2.12
C ASP A 4 -25.93 -6.56 -1.46
N ARG A 5 -25.04 -7.53 -1.76
CA ARG A 5 -25.08 -8.89 -1.19
C ARG A 5 -24.09 -9.12 -0.05
N LEU A 6 -23.25 -8.14 0.26
CA LEU A 6 -22.37 -8.18 1.41
C LEU A 6 -23.17 -7.77 2.65
N ASN A 7 -23.63 -8.75 3.39
CA ASN A 7 -24.30 -8.55 4.69
C ASN A 7 -23.24 -8.17 5.73
N ILE A 8 -22.67 -6.97 5.60
CA ILE A 8 -21.69 -6.45 6.52
C ILE A 8 -22.45 -5.71 7.60
N ALA A 9 -22.50 -6.28 8.79
CA ALA A 9 -23.25 -5.71 9.91
C ALA A 9 -22.58 -4.45 10.47
N SER A 10 -21.25 -4.30 10.30
CA SER A 10 -20.52 -3.11 10.71
C SER A 10 -19.21 -2.92 9.94
N VAL A 11 -18.71 -1.69 9.86
CA VAL A 11 -17.38 -1.38 9.28
C VAL A 11 -16.25 -2.07 10.05
N ALA A 12 -16.43 -2.32 11.35
CA ALA A 12 -15.45 -3.03 12.18
C ALA A 12 -15.21 -4.48 11.74
N GLU A 13 -16.18 -5.13 11.10
CA GLU A 13 -16.03 -6.49 10.55
C GLU A 13 -15.13 -6.52 9.30
N LEU A 14 -14.86 -5.38 8.69
CA LEU A 14 -13.97 -5.24 7.54
C LEU A 14 -12.52 -4.99 7.97
N GLU A 15 -12.30 -4.63 9.22
CA GLU A 15 -10.98 -4.28 9.72
C GLU A 15 -10.28 -5.53 10.27
N ILE A 16 -9.14 -5.88 9.67
CA ILE A 16 -8.27 -6.93 10.20
C ILE A 16 -7.39 -6.32 11.27
N SER A 17 -7.43 -6.85 12.48
CA SER A 17 -6.63 -6.34 13.58
C SER A 17 -5.13 -6.54 13.32
N ARG A 18 -4.31 -5.65 13.86
CA ARG A 18 -2.84 -5.77 13.78
C ARG A 18 -2.35 -7.10 14.37
N SER A 19 -2.99 -7.57 15.44
CA SER A 19 -2.65 -8.86 16.05
C SER A 19 -2.91 -10.05 15.13
N ASP A 20 -3.96 -10.00 14.29
CA ASP A 20 -4.24 -11.06 13.34
C ASP A 20 -3.25 -11.05 12.17
N LEU A 21 -2.81 -9.87 11.75
CA LEU A 21 -1.75 -9.74 10.75
C LEU A 21 -0.43 -10.29 11.28
N GLU A 22 -0.08 -10.01 12.53
CA GLU A 22 1.13 -10.52 13.18
C GLU A 22 1.09 -12.05 13.31
N LYS A 23 -0.04 -12.64 13.71
CA LYS A 23 -0.23 -14.09 13.75
C LYS A 23 -0.06 -14.72 12.37
N ALA A 24 -0.74 -14.18 11.35
CA ALA A 24 -0.63 -14.67 9.98
C ALA A 24 0.81 -14.62 9.46
N TYR A 25 1.56 -13.57 9.80
CA TYR A 25 2.99 -13.49 9.45
C TYR A 25 3.82 -14.55 10.17
N GLN A 26 3.54 -14.84 11.45
CA GLN A 26 4.27 -15.88 12.19
C GLN A 26 4.04 -17.29 11.65
N GLU A 27 2.88 -17.56 11.05
CA GLU A 27 2.54 -18.84 10.45
C GLU A 27 3.29 -19.12 9.13
N LEU A 28 3.90 -18.09 8.51
CA LEU A 28 4.71 -18.28 7.32
C LEU A 28 5.98 -19.07 7.62
N SER A 29 6.38 -19.94 6.70
CA SER A 29 7.68 -20.63 6.77
C SER A 29 8.84 -19.63 6.65
N THR A 30 10.02 -20.01 7.14
CA THR A 30 11.23 -19.19 7.02
C THR A 30 11.53 -18.86 5.56
N GLU A 31 11.40 -19.84 4.65
CA GLU A 31 11.60 -19.63 3.22
C GLU A 31 10.64 -18.60 2.62
N GLN A 32 9.36 -18.63 3.04
CA GLN A 32 8.37 -17.64 2.60
C GLN A 32 8.70 -16.24 3.12
N LYS A 33 9.10 -16.12 4.39
CA LYS A 33 9.54 -14.85 4.98
C LYS A 33 10.74 -14.27 4.25
N ASP A 34 11.75 -15.08 4.00
CA ASP A 34 12.96 -14.68 3.28
C ASP A 34 12.64 -14.21 1.85
N ALA A 35 11.78 -14.94 1.14
CA ALA A 35 11.34 -14.56 -0.20
C ALA A 35 10.60 -13.22 -0.21
N LEU A 36 9.70 -12.99 0.75
CA LEU A 36 8.97 -11.72 0.89
C LEU A 36 9.91 -10.57 1.23
N ASP A 37 10.87 -10.79 2.11
CA ASP A 37 11.86 -9.78 2.50
C ASP A 37 12.76 -9.37 1.33
N ILE A 38 13.22 -10.35 0.53
CA ILE A 38 14.01 -10.08 -0.68
C ILE A 38 13.17 -9.27 -1.68
N ALA A 39 11.92 -9.67 -1.91
CA ALA A 39 11.02 -8.97 -2.81
C ALA A 39 10.75 -7.53 -2.32
N ALA A 40 10.46 -7.35 -1.04
CA ALA A 40 10.22 -6.05 -0.44
C ALA A 40 11.43 -5.11 -0.58
N LYS A 41 12.64 -5.62 -0.30
CA LYS A 41 13.90 -4.87 -0.46
C LYS A 41 14.10 -4.40 -1.91
N ARG A 42 13.87 -5.27 -2.88
CA ARG A 42 14.01 -4.93 -4.31
C ARG A 42 12.99 -3.89 -4.77
N VAL A 43 11.73 -4.05 -4.39
CA VAL A 43 10.67 -3.07 -4.71
C VAL A 43 10.99 -1.72 -4.07
N ARG A 44 11.44 -1.71 -2.82
CA ARG A 44 11.82 -0.49 -2.11
C ARG A 44 12.98 0.22 -2.81
N ALA A 45 14.06 -0.49 -3.08
CA ALA A 45 15.25 0.07 -3.74
C ALA A 45 14.90 0.70 -5.10
N TYR A 46 14.03 0.05 -5.87
CA TYR A 46 13.54 0.60 -7.13
C TYR A 46 12.80 1.92 -6.94
N HIS A 47 11.85 1.97 -6.00
CA HIS A 47 11.03 3.17 -5.79
C HIS A 47 11.80 4.31 -5.10
N GLU A 48 12.76 4.00 -4.25
CA GLU A 48 13.69 5.00 -3.70
C GLU A 48 14.51 5.65 -4.82
N ARG A 49 15.03 4.84 -5.74
CA ARG A 49 15.74 5.35 -6.93
C ARG A 49 14.81 6.17 -7.81
N GLN A 50 13.61 5.69 -8.09
CA GLN A 50 12.60 6.43 -8.86
C GLN A 50 12.33 7.80 -8.23
N LYS A 51 12.11 7.87 -6.92
CA LYS A 51 11.88 9.12 -6.19
C LYS A 51 13.02 10.12 -6.37
N MET A 52 14.26 9.64 -6.34
CA MET A 52 15.45 10.48 -6.54
C MET A 52 15.56 11.01 -7.97
N GLU A 53 15.34 10.15 -8.96
CA GLU A 53 15.56 10.47 -10.38
C GLU A 53 14.43 11.27 -11.02
N THR A 54 13.18 11.14 -10.53
CA THR A 54 12.01 11.80 -11.13
C THR A 54 11.72 13.19 -10.61
N GLY A 55 12.63 13.77 -9.80
CA GLY A 55 12.44 15.12 -9.27
C GLY A 55 11.26 15.26 -8.30
N CYS A 56 10.86 14.17 -7.61
CA CYS A 56 9.81 14.19 -6.60
C CYS A 56 10.26 14.91 -5.32
N HIS A 57 10.73 16.15 -5.48
CA HIS A 57 11.12 17.05 -4.39
C HIS A 57 10.57 18.45 -4.64
N SER A 58 10.34 19.17 -3.57
CA SER A 58 9.94 20.57 -3.63
C SER A 58 11.13 21.44 -4.03
N TRP A 59 10.86 22.47 -4.81
CA TRP A 59 11.84 23.48 -5.21
C TRP A 59 11.19 24.86 -5.29
N GLU A 60 11.98 25.89 -5.09
CA GLU A 60 11.57 27.29 -5.18
C GLU A 60 12.73 28.10 -5.77
N TYR A 61 12.40 29.14 -6.54
CA TYR A 61 13.32 30.16 -6.97
C TYR A 61 12.66 31.54 -6.91
N GLU A 62 13.49 32.58 -6.88
CA GLU A 62 13.03 33.98 -6.83
C GLU A 62 13.44 34.70 -8.11
N GLU A 63 12.53 35.41 -8.72
CA GLU A 63 12.77 36.26 -9.88
C GLU A 63 13.33 37.61 -9.47
N ALA A 64 13.85 38.38 -10.46
CA ALA A 64 14.49 39.66 -10.19
C ALA A 64 13.56 40.74 -9.56
N ASP A 65 12.24 40.59 -9.73
CA ASP A 65 11.24 41.46 -9.15
C ASP A 65 10.78 41.02 -7.74
N GLY A 66 11.40 39.96 -7.18
CA GLY A 66 11.05 39.40 -5.89
C GLY A 66 9.90 38.37 -5.92
N THR A 67 9.37 38.04 -7.10
CA THR A 67 8.34 37.00 -7.24
C THR A 67 8.95 35.63 -6.97
N LYS A 68 8.32 34.86 -6.07
CA LYS A 68 8.73 33.48 -5.75
C LYS A 68 7.87 32.50 -6.48
N LEU A 69 8.52 31.61 -7.23
CA LEU A 69 7.90 30.53 -7.98
C LEU A 69 8.49 29.19 -7.55
N GLY A 70 7.66 28.15 -7.49
CA GLY A 70 8.14 26.85 -7.07
C GLY A 70 7.09 25.75 -7.19
N GLN A 71 7.51 24.55 -6.84
CA GLN A 71 6.68 23.39 -6.75
C GLN A 71 6.78 22.77 -5.37
N LYS A 72 5.64 22.60 -4.71
CA LYS A 72 5.56 21.89 -3.44
C LYS A 72 5.11 20.44 -3.70
N VAL A 73 5.98 19.49 -3.38
CA VAL A 73 5.68 18.05 -3.44
C VAL A 73 5.49 17.55 -2.02
N THR A 74 4.30 17.03 -1.73
CA THR A 74 3.96 16.45 -0.42
C THR A 74 3.31 15.09 -0.61
N PRO A 75 3.58 14.13 0.27
CA PRO A 75 2.85 12.86 0.27
C PRO A 75 1.39 13.09 0.66
N LEU A 76 0.54 12.14 0.31
CA LEU A 76 -0.80 12.05 0.89
C LEU A 76 -0.69 11.61 2.36
N ASP A 77 -1.61 12.09 3.20
CA ASP A 77 -1.63 11.69 4.61
C ASP A 77 -2.04 10.22 4.76
N ARG A 78 -3.01 9.78 3.95
CA ARG A 78 -3.58 8.44 3.99
C ARG A 78 -3.91 7.94 2.60
N VAL A 79 -3.66 6.66 2.34
CA VAL A 79 -4.05 5.99 1.09
C VAL A 79 -4.70 4.64 1.38
N GLY A 80 -5.69 4.27 0.57
CA GLY A 80 -6.24 2.93 0.52
C GLY A 80 -5.58 2.13 -0.61
N ILE A 81 -5.24 0.88 -0.34
CA ILE A 81 -4.81 -0.08 -1.35
C ILE A 81 -5.83 -1.19 -1.47
N TYR A 82 -6.09 -1.63 -2.69
CA TYR A 82 -6.95 -2.78 -2.95
C TYR A 82 -6.10 -3.99 -3.33
N VAL A 83 -6.28 -5.08 -2.59
CA VAL A 83 -5.63 -6.35 -2.90
C VAL A 83 -6.71 -7.38 -3.23
N PRO A 84 -6.71 -7.95 -4.45
CA PRO A 84 -7.67 -8.97 -4.82
C PRO A 84 -7.56 -10.17 -3.87
N GLY A 85 -8.70 -10.57 -3.30
CA GLY A 85 -8.82 -11.82 -2.54
C GLY A 85 -9.35 -12.93 -3.45
N GLY A 86 -9.32 -14.17 -2.98
CA GLY A 86 -9.92 -15.31 -3.66
C GLY A 86 -8.98 -16.52 -3.74
N LYS A 87 -9.08 -17.29 -4.84
CA LYS A 87 -8.33 -18.56 -5.00
C LYS A 87 -6.81 -18.42 -4.99
N ALA A 88 -6.28 -17.25 -5.27
CA ALA A 88 -4.85 -16.97 -5.23
C ALA A 88 -4.56 -15.79 -4.31
N ALA A 89 -3.60 -15.96 -3.41
CA ALA A 89 -3.03 -14.86 -2.64
C ALA A 89 -1.98 -14.16 -3.50
N TYR A 90 -2.08 -12.83 -3.60
CA TYR A 90 -1.13 -12.01 -4.36
C TYR A 90 -0.31 -11.12 -3.40
N PRO A 91 0.67 -11.66 -2.68
CA PRO A 91 1.52 -10.86 -1.79
C PRO A 91 2.29 -9.78 -2.55
N SER A 92 2.59 -10.02 -3.83
CA SER A 92 3.21 -9.03 -4.71
C SER A 92 2.36 -7.77 -4.86
N SER A 93 1.03 -7.90 -4.94
CA SER A 93 0.13 -6.74 -5.05
C SER A 93 0.21 -5.86 -3.79
N VAL A 94 0.34 -6.46 -2.61
CA VAL A 94 0.54 -5.71 -1.35
C VAL A 94 1.86 -4.95 -1.42
N LEU A 95 2.96 -5.63 -1.73
CA LEU A 95 4.30 -5.02 -1.78
C LEU A 95 4.37 -3.90 -2.81
N MET A 96 3.83 -4.12 -4.02
CA MET A 96 3.88 -3.17 -5.13
C MET A 96 2.98 -1.93 -4.92
N ASN A 97 2.04 -1.97 -4.01
CA ASN A 97 1.20 -0.81 -3.65
C ASN A 97 1.66 -0.15 -2.35
N ALA A 98 1.92 -0.93 -1.30
CA ALA A 98 2.25 -0.38 0.01
C ALA A 98 3.66 0.22 0.06
N ILE A 99 4.65 -0.42 -0.57
CA ILE A 99 6.03 0.05 -0.52
C ILE A 99 6.21 1.41 -1.22
N PRO A 100 5.74 1.64 -2.47
CA PRO A 100 5.84 2.96 -3.08
C PRO A 100 5.10 4.03 -2.29
N ALA A 101 3.94 3.73 -1.69
CA ALA A 101 3.25 4.66 -0.82
C ALA A 101 4.12 5.06 0.38
N LYS A 102 4.77 4.11 1.04
CA LYS A 102 5.70 4.37 2.15
C LYS A 102 6.96 5.11 1.71
N VAL A 103 7.52 4.80 0.56
CA VAL A 103 8.66 5.53 -0.02
C VAL A 103 8.29 6.97 -0.36
N ALA A 104 7.07 7.20 -0.84
CA ALA A 104 6.55 8.54 -1.05
C ALA A 104 6.41 9.36 0.24
N GLY A 105 6.31 8.70 1.39
CA GLY A 105 6.15 9.33 2.71
C GLY A 105 4.73 9.31 3.26
N VAL A 106 3.84 8.49 2.69
CA VAL A 106 2.47 8.32 3.18
C VAL A 106 2.49 7.76 4.60
N ALA A 107 1.87 8.47 5.54
CA ALA A 107 1.85 8.10 6.94
C ALA A 107 1.01 6.84 7.17
N GLU A 108 -0.18 6.79 6.60
CA GLU A 108 -1.14 5.71 6.80
C GLU A 108 -1.51 5.02 5.49
N VAL A 109 -1.32 3.70 5.44
CA VAL A 109 -1.72 2.85 4.30
C VAL A 109 -2.73 1.84 4.81
N GLN A 110 -3.94 1.90 4.28
CA GLN A 110 -5.03 0.97 4.61
C GLN A 110 -5.19 -0.07 3.50
N ASP A 111 -5.23 -1.34 3.88
CA ASP A 111 -5.48 -2.45 2.94
C ASP A 111 -6.97 -2.79 2.93
N TRP A 112 -7.57 -2.73 1.75
CA TRP A 112 -8.95 -3.15 1.52
C TRP A 112 -8.95 -4.50 0.83
N ARG A 113 -9.34 -5.55 1.56
CA ARG A 113 -9.54 -6.88 0.99
C ARG A 113 -11.02 -7.09 0.71
N ALA A 114 -11.34 -7.44 -0.54
CA ALA A 114 -12.66 -7.96 -0.84
C ALA A 114 -12.77 -9.37 -0.23
N HIS A 115 -13.39 -9.48 0.93
CA HIS A 115 -13.81 -10.77 1.48
C HIS A 115 -15.05 -11.22 0.70
N LEU A 116 -14.83 -12.00 -0.36
CA LEU A 116 -15.93 -12.71 -1.01
C LEU A 116 -16.26 -13.93 -0.15
N PRO A 117 -17.53 -14.10 0.29
CA PRO A 117 -17.95 -15.30 1.01
C PRO A 117 -17.64 -16.54 0.18
N HIS A 118 -17.24 -17.63 0.83
CA HIS A 118 -16.93 -18.92 0.18
C HIS A 118 -18.04 -19.46 -0.75
N SER A 119 -19.27 -18.98 -0.61
CA SER A 119 -20.43 -19.37 -1.43
C SER A 119 -20.41 -18.86 -2.88
N ILE A 120 -19.50 -17.94 -3.24
CA ILE A 120 -19.40 -17.37 -4.61
C ILE A 120 -18.18 -17.95 -5.37
N GLN A 121 -17.45 -18.90 -4.78
CA GLN A 121 -16.25 -19.50 -5.38
C GLN A 121 -16.54 -20.75 -6.25
N ARG A 122 -17.75 -20.93 -6.77
CA ARG A 122 -18.07 -22.01 -7.71
C ARG A 122 -18.38 -21.47 -9.09
#